data_ee6e2210b87cc655cec4dd11a73b837e
#
_entry.id   ee6e2210b87cc655cec4dd11a73b837e
#
_cell.length_a   1.000
_cell.length_b   1.000
_cell.length_c   1.000
_cell.angle_alpha   90.00
_cell.angle_beta   90.00
_cell.angle_gamma   90.00
#
_symmetry.space_group_name_H-M   'P 1'
#
loop_
_entity.id
_entity.type
_entity.pdbx_description
1 polymer ?
#
loop_
_entity_poly.entity_id
_entity_poly.type
_entity_poly.pdbx_seq_one_letter_code
_entity_poly.pdbx_strand_id
1 'polypeptide(L)'
;MRFRLAFLAAGMVGLVTAASPSFAQKQGGTLHISHRDNPPSASILEEATISTVQPFMAVFNNLVMFDPKEKINSPDHIVPDLAESWSWNSDKTQLTFKLHSGVKWHDGKPFTAKDVKCTWDALAGKTKSDLIRKDPREIWYKNLKEVQVKSDTEVTFVLNRPQPSFLSMLAAGYSPVYACHADGREMRSKPIGTGPFKVAEFKRNNSIKLVRNPDYFKKGKPYLDAIEWKIVPSRSTRLLGFVAGEFDMTFDSDITFPMLKDVKSQKPDAVCEARPTGVNGNILLNRDAPPFNNAELRKALVLAIDRKPFNEILFEGHALPAEPMLPPPAGIWGMPKEMLATMPGYGADVEKNRAEARKIMEKLGYSKDKPLKIKVSTRNIAIYRDPAVILIDQLKQIYIEAELEPIDTTVWHTKVQNKQYTLGMNLTGVGVDDPDVNLYENFYSTSPRNYSGYKNPEVDKMIDQQSAEVDHEKRKKMVWEIEKKLIEDGARPVLYQSVANTCWSPKLKGLVLQDNSIYNGWRFEDVWLDR
;
A
#
# COMPACT_ATOMS: atom_id res chain seq x y z
N MET A 1 18.22 90.51 0.13
CA MET A 1 17.21 89.80 0.89
C MET A 1 16.13 89.27 -0.05
N ARG A 2 16.20 88.04 -0.43
CA ARG A 2 15.13 87.32 -1.17
C ARG A 2 15.07 85.89 -0.65
N PHE A 3 14.02 85.55 0.12
CA PHE A 3 13.70 84.24 0.59
C PHE A 3 13.14 83.40 -0.57
N ARG A 4 13.66 82.19 -0.77
CA ARG A 4 13.05 81.16 -1.62
C ARG A 4 12.45 80.05 -0.74
N LEU A 5 11.15 79.92 -0.79
CA LEU A 5 10.42 78.75 -0.24
C LEU A 5 10.63 77.57 -1.19
N ALA A 6 11.08 76.44 -0.62
CA ALA A 6 11.08 75.13 -1.30
C ALA A 6 9.86 74.34 -0.86
N PHE A 7 8.99 73.98 -1.79
CA PHE A 7 7.90 73.01 -1.58
C PHE A 7 8.43 71.60 -1.68
N LEU A 8 8.33 70.84 -0.60
CA LEU A 8 8.51 69.40 -0.63
C LEU A 8 7.16 68.71 -0.98
N ALA A 9 7.10 68.08 -2.16
CA ALA A 9 6.00 67.20 -2.54
C ALA A 9 6.29 65.80 -2.01
N ALA A 10 5.56 65.33 -1.00
CA ALA A 10 5.60 63.95 -0.51
C ALA A 10 4.74 63.06 -1.43
N GLY A 11 5.39 62.25 -2.26
CA GLY A 11 4.72 61.21 -3.07
C GLY A 11 4.36 60.01 -2.21
N MET A 12 3.07 59.79 -1.97
CA MET A 12 2.55 58.55 -1.41
C MET A 12 2.59 57.43 -2.49
N VAL A 13 3.54 56.51 -2.38
CA VAL A 13 3.55 55.29 -3.17
C VAL A 13 2.56 54.30 -2.49
N GLY A 14 1.38 54.17 -3.06
CA GLY A 14 0.42 53.16 -2.64
C GLY A 14 0.92 51.75 -3.02
N LEU A 15 1.33 50.94 -2.04
CA LEU A 15 1.52 49.49 -2.25
C LEU A 15 0.16 48.85 -2.55
N VAL A 16 -0.10 48.57 -3.82
CA VAL A 16 -1.17 47.66 -4.24
C VAL A 16 -0.69 46.25 -3.95
N THR A 17 -1.03 45.70 -2.79
CA THR A 17 -0.90 44.26 -2.51
C THR A 17 -1.89 43.55 -3.41
N ALA A 18 -1.39 42.95 -4.50
CA ALA A 18 -2.14 42.00 -5.29
C ALA A 18 -2.46 40.78 -4.42
N ALA A 19 -3.65 40.77 -3.82
CA ALA A 19 -4.18 39.59 -3.18
C ALA A 19 -4.37 38.52 -4.28
N SER A 20 -3.52 37.52 -4.31
CA SER A 20 -3.76 36.32 -5.11
C SER A 20 -5.13 35.78 -4.74
N PRO A 21 -6.00 35.44 -5.72
CA PRO A 21 -7.31 34.88 -5.40
C PRO A 21 -7.10 33.55 -4.66
N SER A 22 -7.30 33.57 -3.34
CA SER A 22 -7.47 32.34 -2.58
C SER A 22 -8.79 31.75 -3.02
N PHE A 23 -8.74 30.72 -3.88
CA PHE A 23 -9.95 29.94 -4.19
C PHE A 23 -10.44 29.32 -2.90
N ALA A 24 -11.49 29.88 -2.33
CA ALA A 24 -12.15 29.28 -1.17
C ALA A 24 -12.59 27.87 -1.52
N GLN A 25 -12.21 26.89 -0.69
CA GLN A 25 -12.61 25.50 -0.85
C GLN A 25 -14.14 25.41 -0.86
N LYS A 26 -14.68 24.78 -1.93
CA LYS A 26 -16.13 24.67 -2.10
C LYS A 26 -16.67 23.47 -1.31
N GLN A 27 -17.80 23.68 -0.66
CA GLN A 27 -18.54 22.61 0.02
C GLN A 27 -19.54 21.98 -0.94
N GLY A 28 -19.73 20.67 -0.81
CA GLY A 28 -20.78 19.93 -1.52
C GLY A 28 -20.29 19.08 -2.68
N GLY A 29 -21.23 18.36 -3.26
CA GLY A 29 -21.04 17.47 -4.40
C GLY A 29 -20.65 16.05 -4.02
N THR A 30 -20.89 15.13 -5.00
CA THR A 30 -20.50 13.72 -4.90
C THR A 30 -19.31 13.45 -5.79
N LEU A 31 -18.29 12.81 -5.24
CA LEU A 31 -17.12 12.32 -5.98
C LEU A 31 -17.42 10.92 -6.54
N HIS A 32 -17.35 10.75 -7.86
CA HIS A 32 -17.57 9.47 -8.53
C HIS A 32 -16.25 8.84 -8.96
N ILE A 33 -16.00 7.60 -8.49
CA ILE A 33 -14.77 6.86 -8.78
C ILE A 33 -15.13 5.49 -9.36
N SER A 34 -14.45 5.03 -10.40
CA SER A 34 -14.55 3.64 -10.84
C SER A 34 -13.80 2.70 -9.89
N HIS A 35 -14.38 1.53 -9.58
CA HIS A 35 -13.70 0.48 -8.80
C HIS A 35 -13.54 -0.78 -9.65
N ARG A 36 -12.39 -1.45 -9.53
CA ARG A 36 -11.99 -2.54 -10.45
C ARG A 36 -12.49 -3.94 -10.07
N ASP A 37 -12.83 -4.14 -8.80
CA ASP A 37 -13.23 -5.46 -8.25
C ASP A 37 -13.99 -5.32 -6.93
N ASN A 38 -14.50 -6.42 -6.40
CA ASN A 38 -15.16 -6.43 -5.11
C ASN A 38 -14.14 -6.45 -3.96
N PRO A 39 -14.21 -5.51 -3.00
CA PRO A 39 -13.55 -5.70 -1.72
C PRO A 39 -14.01 -7.02 -1.07
N PRO A 40 -13.11 -7.83 -0.49
CA PRO A 40 -13.52 -9.03 0.25
C PRO A 40 -14.42 -8.70 1.44
N SER A 41 -14.14 -7.60 2.11
CA SER A 41 -14.97 -6.99 3.16
C SER A 41 -14.65 -5.50 3.31
N ALA A 42 -15.41 -4.78 4.15
CA ALA A 42 -15.14 -3.39 4.50
C ALA A 42 -14.15 -3.25 5.68
N SER A 43 -13.69 -4.34 6.27
CA SER A 43 -12.79 -4.34 7.43
C SER A 43 -11.33 -4.16 7.01
N ILE A 44 -10.78 -2.96 7.16
CA ILE A 44 -9.38 -2.65 6.81
C ILE A 44 -8.39 -3.50 7.61
N LEU A 45 -8.65 -3.76 8.89
CA LEU A 45 -7.76 -4.55 9.75
C LEU A 45 -7.67 -6.01 9.30
N GLU A 46 -8.73 -6.56 8.69
CA GLU A 46 -8.77 -7.95 8.24
C GLU A 46 -8.30 -8.15 6.80
N GLU A 47 -8.25 -7.10 5.97
CA GLU A 47 -7.99 -7.24 4.53
C GLU A 47 -6.58 -6.76 4.14
N ALA A 48 -6.05 -7.33 3.06
CA ALA A 48 -4.69 -7.09 2.59
C ALA A 48 -4.66 -6.51 1.16
N THR A 49 -5.63 -5.67 0.81
CA THR A 49 -5.80 -5.17 -0.55
C THR A 49 -6.23 -3.71 -0.60
N ILE A 50 -5.70 -2.99 -1.59
CA ILE A 50 -6.11 -1.62 -1.92
C ILE A 50 -7.61 -1.56 -2.28
N SER A 51 -8.18 -2.65 -2.78
CA SER A 51 -9.61 -2.72 -3.10
C SER A 51 -10.51 -2.50 -1.87
N THR A 52 -10.02 -2.81 -0.65
CA THR A 52 -10.68 -2.45 0.61
C THR A 52 -10.21 -1.10 1.14
N VAL A 53 -8.89 -0.84 1.15
CA VAL A 53 -8.32 0.34 1.82
C VAL A 53 -8.79 1.63 1.15
N GLN A 54 -8.72 1.72 -0.17
CA GLN A 54 -9.07 2.95 -0.87
C GLN A 54 -10.50 3.42 -0.61
N PRO A 55 -11.56 2.59 -0.71
CA PRO A 55 -12.91 3.05 -0.43
C PRO A 55 -13.23 3.23 1.05
N PHE A 56 -12.64 2.43 1.95
CA PHE A 56 -13.07 2.44 3.35
C PHE A 56 -12.17 3.24 4.30
N MET A 57 -10.98 3.71 3.86
CA MET A 57 -10.13 4.55 4.71
C MET A 57 -10.85 5.82 5.18
N ALA A 58 -11.70 6.39 4.35
CA ALA A 58 -12.49 7.59 4.66
C ALA A 58 -13.53 7.38 5.80
N VAL A 59 -13.77 6.12 6.20
CA VAL A 59 -14.68 5.76 7.31
C VAL A 59 -13.99 5.85 8.66
N PHE A 60 -12.65 5.77 8.68
CA PHE A 60 -11.86 5.60 9.90
C PHE A 60 -10.87 6.73 10.12
N ASN A 61 -10.35 6.81 11.36
CA ASN A 61 -9.16 7.56 11.71
C ASN A 61 -8.14 6.65 12.42
N ASN A 62 -6.87 7.06 12.32
CA ASN A 62 -5.75 6.48 13.05
C ASN A 62 -5.42 7.35 14.28
N LEU A 63 -4.46 6.95 15.10
CA LEU A 63 -3.92 7.84 16.14
C LEU A 63 -3.14 9.00 15.51
N VAL A 64 -2.32 8.69 14.54
CA VAL A 64 -1.54 9.61 13.71
C VAL A 64 -1.64 9.17 12.26
N MET A 65 -1.32 10.01 11.31
CA MET A 65 -1.36 9.69 9.88
C MET A 65 -0.21 10.34 9.15
N PHE A 66 0.17 9.80 8.00
CA PHE A 66 1.03 10.54 7.07
C PHE A 66 0.28 11.75 6.53
N ASP A 67 0.96 12.90 6.44
CA ASP A 67 0.34 14.12 5.93
C ASP A 67 -0.19 13.88 4.51
N PRO A 68 -1.52 14.00 4.28
CA PRO A 68 -2.11 13.76 2.97
C PRO A 68 -1.76 14.85 1.94
N LYS A 69 -1.03 15.90 2.33
CA LYS A 69 -0.54 16.96 1.46
C LYS A 69 0.87 16.69 0.93
N GLU A 70 1.56 15.70 1.51
CA GLU A 70 2.91 15.32 1.13
C GLU A 70 2.90 14.11 0.19
N LYS A 71 3.75 14.14 -0.84
CA LYS A 71 3.86 13.03 -1.81
C LYS A 71 4.60 11.82 -1.25
N ILE A 72 5.50 12.04 -0.31
CA ILE A 72 6.34 10.99 0.28
C ILE A 72 5.92 10.73 1.72
N ASN A 73 5.51 9.50 2.01
CA ASN A 73 5.30 9.06 3.38
C ASN A 73 6.66 8.85 4.05
N SER A 74 6.96 9.65 5.05
CA SER A 74 8.18 9.54 5.85
C SER A 74 7.86 9.78 7.33
N PRO A 75 8.72 9.34 8.26
CA PRO A 75 8.56 9.64 9.68
C PRO A 75 8.45 11.14 9.99
N ASP A 76 9.08 12.00 9.18
CA ASP A 76 9.08 13.46 9.35
C ASP A 76 7.76 14.11 8.92
N HIS A 77 6.94 13.40 8.17
CA HIS A 77 5.65 13.85 7.66
C HIS A 77 4.46 13.17 8.36
N ILE A 78 4.66 12.72 9.60
CA ILE A 78 3.56 12.19 10.42
C ILE A 78 2.90 13.34 11.16
N VAL A 79 1.56 13.42 11.03
CA VAL A 79 0.74 14.47 11.62
C VAL A 79 -0.32 13.90 12.58
N PRO A 80 -0.85 14.73 13.50
CA PRO A 80 -1.96 14.37 14.39
C PRO A 80 -3.21 13.90 13.62
N ASP A 81 -3.93 12.91 14.22
CA ASP A 81 -5.25 12.50 13.76
C ASP A 81 -6.20 12.33 14.96
N LEU A 82 -6.45 11.15 15.52
CA LEU A 82 -7.18 11.01 16.78
C LEU A 82 -6.37 11.47 17.99
N ALA A 83 -5.04 11.43 17.90
CA ALA A 83 -4.15 12.02 18.89
C ALA A 83 -3.86 13.48 18.54
N GLU A 84 -3.86 14.37 19.54
CA GLU A 84 -3.41 15.76 19.42
C GLU A 84 -1.89 15.86 19.41
N SER A 85 -1.23 14.95 20.16
CA SER A 85 0.21 14.92 20.31
C SER A 85 0.69 13.56 20.81
N TRP A 86 2.00 13.33 20.69
CA TRP A 86 2.65 12.12 21.22
C TRP A 86 4.07 12.42 21.70
N SER A 87 4.58 11.55 22.55
CA SER A 87 5.95 11.63 23.04
C SER A 87 6.52 10.25 23.36
N TRP A 88 7.82 10.10 23.13
CA TRP A 88 8.59 8.95 23.55
C TRP A 88 9.26 9.21 24.90
N ASN A 89 9.38 8.15 25.72
CA ASN A 89 10.30 8.20 26.87
C ASN A 89 11.76 8.16 26.41
N SER A 90 12.71 8.33 27.36
CA SER A 90 14.15 8.45 27.05
C SER A 90 14.74 7.23 26.34
N ASP A 91 14.30 6.03 26.67
CA ASP A 91 14.82 4.76 26.12
C ASP A 91 14.04 4.27 24.88
N LYS A 92 13.08 5.08 24.38
CA LYS A 92 12.27 4.77 23.20
C LYS A 92 11.45 3.47 23.29
N THR A 93 11.09 3.04 24.51
CA THR A 93 10.27 1.86 24.74
C THR A 93 8.82 2.18 25.11
N GLN A 94 8.49 3.45 25.36
CA GLN A 94 7.12 3.89 25.66
C GLN A 94 6.73 5.07 24.80
N LEU A 95 5.62 4.93 24.07
CA LEU A 95 5.02 5.95 23.23
C LEU A 95 3.67 6.36 23.81
N THR A 96 3.58 7.57 24.32
CA THR A 96 2.36 8.12 24.94
C THR A 96 1.67 9.06 23.97
N PHE A 97 0.35 8.88 23.80
CA PHE A 97 -0.53 9.74 23.01
C PHE A 97 -1.52 10.49 23.92
N LYS A 98 -1.71 11.77 23.63
CA LYS A 98 -2.86 12.57 24.10
C LYS A 98 -3.91 12.59 23.00
N LEU A 99 -5.13 12.20 23.32
CA LEU A 99 -6.23 12.05 22.37
C LEU A 99 -7.13 13.28 22.39
N HIS A 100 -7.73 13.60 21.22
CA HIS A 100 -8.79 14.60 21.14
C HIS A 100 -9.97 14.22 22.06
N SER A 101 -10.46 15.18 22.81
CA SER A 101 -11.69 15.03 23.60
C SER A 101 -12.92 15.25 22.73
N GLY A 102 -14.04 14.59 23.08
CA GLY A 102 -15.34 14.80 22.43
C GLY A 102 -15.50 14.20 21.04
N VAL A 103 -14.52 13.40 20.57
CA VAL A 103 -14.66 12.63 19.33
C VAL A 103 -15.75 11.58 19.48
N LYS A 104 -16.60 11.44 18.45
CA LYS A 104 -17.71 10.48 18.42
C LYS A 104 -17.52 9.45 17.31
N TRP A 105 -17.91 8.23 17.60
CA TRP A 105 -18.15 7.21 16.59
C TRP A 105 -19.35 7.58 15.71
N HIS A 106 -19.47 6.97 14.53
CA HIS A 106 -20.58 7.23 13.60
C HIS A 106 -21.97 6.94 14.19
N ASP A 107 -22.06 6.13 15.23
CA ASP A 107 -23.28 5.82 15.98
C ASP A 107 -23.54 6.80 17.15
N GLY A 108 -22.70 7.82 17.31
CA GLY A 108 -22.82 8.88 18.32
C GLY A 108 -22.17 8.57 19.67
N LYS A 109 -21.68 7.36 19.92
CA LYS A 109 -20.97 7.00 21.16
C LYS A 109 -19.61 7.68 21.24
N PRO A 110 -19.08 7.98 22.43
CA PRO A 110 -17.79 8.61 22.61
C PRO A 110 -16.64 7.66 22.23
N PHE A 111 -15.62 8.19 21.55
CA PHE A 111 -14.33 7.57 21.38
C PHE A 111 -13.44 7.84 22.60
N THR A 112 -12.73 6.84 23.10
CA THR A 112 -11.82 6.95 24.26
C THR A 112 -10.55 6.10 24.09
N ALA A 113 -9.58 6.28 24.98
CA ALA A 113 -8.37 5.47 25.06
C ALA A 113 -8.64 3.95 25.24
N LYS A 114 -9.84 3.58 25.73
CA LYS A 114 -10.25 2.16 25.85
C LYS A 114 -10.43 1.51 24.48
N ASP A 115 -10.92 2.26 23.48
CA ASP A 115 -11.05 1.77 22.10
C ASP A 115 -9.67 1.54 21.47
N VAL A 116 -8.70 2.43 21.78
CA VAL A 116 -7.31 2.23 21.35
C VAL A 116 -6.74 0.95 21.95
N LYS A 117 -6.83 0.79 23.26
CA LYS A 117 -6.34 -0.44 23.92
C LYS A 117 -6.99 -1.70 23.36
N CYS A 118 -8.30 -1.72 23.21
CA CYS A 118 -9.04 -2.85 22.69
C CYS A 118 -8.60 -3.21 21.25
N THR A 119 -8.43 -2.20 20.38
CA THR A 119 -7.97 -2.43 19.01
C THR A 119 -6.61 -3.13 18.99
N TRP A 120 -5.62 -2.60 19.74
CA TRP A 120 -4.27 -3.17 19.72
C TRP A 120 -4.11 -4.44 20.56
N ASP A 121 -4.92 -4.64 21.60
CA ASP A 121 -4.96 -5.94 22.31
C ASP A 121 -5.49 -7.05 21.38
N ALA A 122 -6.46 -6.73 20.51
CA ALA A 122 -6.94 -7.67 19.50
C ALA A 122 -5.89 -7.92 18.39
N LEU A 123 -5.26 -6.86 17.85
CA LEU A 123 -4.22 -6.95 16.83
C LEU A 123 -2.95 -7.68 17.33
N ALA A 124 -2.59 -7.53 18.61
CA ALA A 124 -1.47 -8.25 19.21
C ALA A 124 -1.84 -9.67 19.71
N GLY A 125 -3.03 -10.17 19.37
CA GLY A 125 -3.49 -11.50 19.77
C GLY A 125 -3.70 -11.70 21.28
N LYS A 126 -3.77 -10.62 22.08
CA LYS A 126 -3.91 -10.67 23.54
C LYS A 126 -5.34 -10.94 23.99
N THR A 127 -6.31 -10.61 23.17
CA THR A 127 -7.72 -10.87 23.41
C THR A 127 -8.35 -11.51 22.19
N LYS A 128 -9.18 -12.54 22.39
CA LYS A 128 -10.06 -13.05 21.33
C LYS A 128 -11.19 -12.05 21.15
N SER A 129 -11.36 -11.56 19.94
CA SER A 129 -12.41 -10.61 19.60
C SER A 129 -13.04 -10.98 18.26
N ASP A 130 -14.37 -10.99 18.19
CA ASP A 130 -15.11 -11.12 16.93
C ASP A 130 -14.94 -9.89 16.03
N LEU A 131 -14.42 -8.80 16.58
CA LEU A 131 -14.12 -7.55 15.88
C LEU A 131 -13.07 -7.79 14.77
N ILE A 132 -12.07 -8.64 15.04
CA ILE A 132 -11.00 -9.00 14.10
C ILE A 132 -10.87 -10.53 14.08
N ARG A 133 -11.39 -11.21 13.05
CA ARG A 133 -11.32 -12.67 12.88
C ARG A 133 -9.98 -13.17 12.36
N LYS A 134 -9.32 -12.35 11.55
CA LYS A 134 -8.02 -12.63 10.95
C LYS A 134 -7.22 -11.34 10.97
N ASP A 135 -5.98 -11.45 11.37
CA ASP A 135 -5.05 -10.32 11.36
C ASP A 135 -3.85 -10.63 10.46
N PRO A 136 -3.86 -10.14 9.22
CA PRO A 136 -2.74 -10.34 8.32
C PRO A 136 -1.47 -9.58 8.75
N ARG A 137 -1.57 -8.68 9.74
CA ARG A 137 -0.50 -7.81 10.23
C ARG A 137 -0.19 -7.97 11.71
N GLU A 138 -0.65 -9.04 12.34
CA GLU A 138 -0.31 -9.38 13.73
C GLU A 138 1.20 -9.25 13.99
N ILE A 139 2.01 -9.66 13.02
CA ILE A 139 3.47 -9.62 13.09
C ILE A 139 4.04 -8.20 13.28
N TRP A 140 3.36 -7.14 12.86
CA TRP A 140 3.78 -5.74 13.07
C TRP A 140 3.86 -5.38 14.54
N TYR A 141 3.01 -6.00 15.35
CA TYR A 141 2.85 -5.70 16.77
C TYR A 141 3.53 -6.73 17.69
N LYS A 142 4.36 -7.62 17.11
CA LYS A 142 5.14 -8.63 17.88
C LYS A 142 5.97 -8.00 19.01
N ASN A 143 6.47 -6.78 18.81
CA ASN A 143 7.25 -6.05 19.81
C ASN A 143 6.38 -5.31 20.85
N LEU A 144 5.06 -5.24 20.68
CA LEU A 144 4.14 -4.58 21.59
C LEU A 144 3.94 -5.41 22.86
N LYS A 145 4.45 -4.92 24.00
CA LYS A 145 4.28 -5.55 25.29
C LYS A 145 2.87 -5.35 25.83
N GLU A 146 2.38 -4.11 25.84
CA GLU A 146 1.03 -3.76 26.30
C GLU A 146 0.59 -2.37 25.87
N VAL A 147 -0.71 -2.11 25.94
CA VAL A 147 -1.31 -0.77 25.82
C VAL A 147 -1.92 -0.39 27.18
N GLN A 148 -1.43 0.69 27.77
CA GLN A 148 -1.87 1.22 29.07
C GLN A 148 -2.81 2.40 28.88
N VAL A 149 -4.04 2.31 29.39
CA VAL A 149 -4.98 3.44 29.49
C VAL A 149 -4.66 4.22 30.76
N LYS A 150 -4.27 5.48 30.62
CA LYS A 150 -4.00 6.39 31.75
C LYS A 150 -5.24 7.20 32.12
N SER A 151 -6.01 7.62 31.11
CA SER A 151 -7.31 8.30 31.26
C SER A 151 -8.16 8.03 30.00
N ASP A 152 -9.34 8.59 29.90
CA ASP A 152 -10.15 8.48 28.67
C ASP A 152 -9.49 9.17 27.45
N THR A 153 -8.53 10.08 27.69
CA THR A 153 -7.81 10.84 26.64
C THR A 153 -6.30 10.64 26.66
N GLU A 154 -5.77 9.64 27.38
CA GLU A 154 -4.33 9.36 27.40
C GLU A 154 -4.06 7.86 27.36
N VAL A 155 -3.22 7.44 26.43
CA VAL A 155 -2.84 6.04 26.22
C VAL A 155 -1.34 5.91 25.96
N THR A 156 -0.73 4.88 26.52
CA THR A 156 0.72 4.58 26.34
C THR A 156 0.90 3.18 25.74
N PHE A 157 1.62 3.10 24.62
CA PHE A 157 2.12 1.86 24.05
C PHE A 157 3.47 1.53 24.68
N VAL A 158 3.59 0.35 25.27
CA VAL A 158 4.82 -0.16 25.87
C VAL A 158 5.42 -1.24 24.97
N LEU A 159 6.64 -1.07 24.53
CA LEU A 159 7.39 -1.99 23.68
C LEU A 159 8.38 -2.82 24.50
N ASN A 160 8.70 -4.03 24.03
CA ASN A 160 9.73 -4.87 24.65
C ASN A 160 11.16 -4.33 24.41
N ARG A 161 11.37 -3.60 23.29
CA ARG A 161 12.62 -2.96 22.89
C ARG A 161 12.32 -1.73 22.01
N PRO A 162 13.28 -0.81 21.81
CA PRO A 162 13.12 0.26 20.82
C PRO A 162 12.78 -0.29 19.43
N GLN A 163 11.92 0.43 18.71
CA GLN A 163 11.55 0.12 17.34
C GLN A 163 11.26 1.42 16.58
N PRO A 164 12.22 1.94 15.79
CA PRO A 164 12.08 3.22 15.10
C PRO A 164 10.87 3.29 14.16
N SER A 165 10.49 2.18 13.54
CA SER A 165 9.35 2.09 12.61
C SER A 165 7.98 2.16 13.30
N PHE A 166 7.87 2.00 14.62
CA PHE A 166 6.59 1.76 15.31
C PHE A 166 5.59 2.90 15.09
N LEU A 167 6.02 4.16 15.18
CA LEU A 167 5.14 5.32 14.93
C LEU A 167 4.65 5.35 13.47
N SER A 168 5.51 5.04 12.50
CA SER A 168 5.16 4.98 11.09
C SER A 168 4.15 3.86 10.79
N MET A 169 4.24 2.73 11.48
CA MET A 169 3.24 1.66 11.37
C MET A 169 1.87 2.10 11.89
N LEU A 170 1.82 2.90 12.97
CA LEU A 170 0.57 3.48 13.49
C LEU A 170 -0.03 4.53 12.54
N ALA A 171 0.79 5.21 11.73
CA ALA A 171 0.35 6.18 10.73
C ALA A 171 -0.14 5.54 9.43
N ALA A 172 0.17 4.27 9.18
CA ALA A 172 -0.20 3.56 7.97
C ALA A 172 -1.72 3.44 7.81
N GLY A 173 -2.23 3.49 6.59
CA GLY A 173 -3.66 3.34 6.28
C GLY A 173 -4.28 2.02 6.76
N TYR A 174 -3.46 1.08 7.17
CA TYR A 174 -3.85 -0.20 7.75
C TYR A 174 -3.97 -0.20 9.28
N SER A 175 -3.79 0.93 9.95
CA SER A 175 -3.79 1.03 11.42
C SER A 175 -4.92 1.92 11.99
N PRO A 176 -6.17 1.81 11.48
CA PRO A 176 -7.28 2.55 12.06
C PRO A 176 -7.62 2.05 13.47
N VAL A 177 -8.16 2.94 14.29
CA VAL A 177 -8.79 2.54 15.55
C VAL A 177 -10.20 2.04 15.27
N TYR A 178 -10.59 0.92 15.89
CA TYR A 178 -11.92 0.33 15.78
C TYR A 178 -12.77 0.57 17.01
N ALA A 179 -14.08 0.67 16.80
CA ALA A 179 -15.07 0.80 17.86
C ALA A 179 -15.23 -0.53 18.61
N CYS A 180 -14.79 -0.60 19.85
CA CYS A 180 -14.84 -1.84 20.65
C CYS A 180 -16.22 -2.37 20.95
N HIS A 181 -17.21 -1.53 20.87
CA HIS A 181 -18.63 -1.87 21.08
C HIS A 181 -19.32 -2.33 19.79
N ALA A 182 -18.64 -2.26 18.64
CA ALA A 182 -19.24 -2.63 17.35
C ALA A 182 -19.30 -4.16 17.17
N ASP A 183 -20.32 -4.61 16.47
CA ASP A 183 -20.40 -6.00 16.02
C ASP A 183 -19.39 -6.26 14.88
N GLY A 184 -18.56 -7.27 15.04
CA GLY A 184 -17.54 -7.61 14.05
C GLY A 184 -18.11 -8.02 12.68
N ARG A 185 -19.32 -8.54 12.59
CA ARG A 185 -19.99 -8.85 11.32
C ARG A 185 -20.41 -7.57 10.61
N GLU A 186 -20.96 -6.61 11.37
CA GLU A 186 -21.31 -5.30 10.82
C GLU A 186 -20.08 -4.55 10.32
N MET A 187 -18.95 -4.61 11.04
CA MET A 187 -17.68 -4.00 10.62
C MET A 187 -17.20 -4.50 9.26
N ARG A 188 -17.61 -5.69 8.81
CA ARG A 188 -17.26 -6.25 7.49
C ARG A 188 -18.15 -5.79 6.35
N SER A 189 -19.33 -5.22 6.64
CA SER A 189 -20.31 -4.82 5.63
C SER A 189 -20.70 -3.36 5.72
N LYS A 190 -20.88 -2.84 6.92
CA LYS A 190 -21.28 -1.46 7.23
C LYS A 190 -20.50 -0.94 8.44
N PRO A 191 -19.17 -0.79 8.32
CA PRO A 191 -18.36 -0.39 9.45
C PRO A 191 -18.75 0.97 10.00
N ILE A 192 -18.63 1.11 11.32
CA ILE A 192 -18.64 2.38 12.01
C ILE A 192 -17.22 2.79 12.35
N GLY A 193 -16.89 4.05 12.12
CA GLY A 193 -15.61 4.66 12.41
C GLY A 193 -15.79 6.03 13.05
N THR A 194 -14.70 6.78 13.14
CA THR A 194 -14.69 8.19 13.55
C THR A 194 -14.46 9.12 12.35
N GLY A 195 -14.31 8.55 11.15
CA GLY A 195 -13.85 9.22 9.95
C GLY A 195 -14.81 10.25 9.36
N PRO A 196 -14.33 10.99 8.32
CA PRO A 196 -15.10 12.06 7.69
C PRO A 196 -16.34 11.57 6.95
N PHE A 197 -16.43 10.28 6.62
CA PHE A 197 -17.58 9.72 5.91
C PHE A 197 -18.11 8.47 6.60
N LYS A 198 -19.42 8.25 6.46
CA LYS A 198 -20.18 7.08 6.96
C LYS A 198 -20.57 6.18 5.80
N VAL A 199 -20.57 4.86 5.99
CA VAL A 199 -21.05 3.92 4.97
C VAL A 199 -22.57 4.00 4.86
N ALA A 200 -23.06 4.46 3.71
CA ALA A 200 -24.47 4.42 3.36
C ALA A 200 -24.84 3.07 2.72
N GLU A 201 -23.97 2.57 1.81
CA GLU A 201 -24.22 1.34 1.08
C GLU A 201 -22.90 0.64 0.69
N PHE A 202 -22.89 -0.69 0.82
CA PHE A 202 -21.89 -1.56 0.17
C PHE A 202 -22.62 -2.72 -0.49
N LYS A 203 -22.83 -2.61 -1.80
CA LYS A 203 -23.44 -3.65 -2.64
C LYS A 203 -22.37 -4.27 -3.53
N ARG A 204 -22.07 -5.54 -3.30
CA ARG A 204 -21.15 -6.30 -4.15
C ARG A 204 -21.58 -6.29 -5.62
N ASN A 205 -20.61 -6.25 -6.55
CA ASN A 205 -20.80 -6.14 -7.99
C ASN A 205 -21.56 -4.88 -8.45
N ASN A 206 -21.78 -3.91 -7.58
CA ASN A 206 -22.53 -2.70 -7.89
C ASN A 206 -21.79 -1.44 -7.42
N SER A 207 -21.85 -1.13 -6.11
CA SER A 207 -21.36 0.16 -5.62
C SER A 207 -20.97 0.15 -4.14
N ILE A 208 -20.13 1.11 -3.77
CA ILE A 208 -19.84 1.52 -2.40
C ILE A 208 -20.18 2.99 -2.31
N LYS A 209 -21.08 3.37 -1.38
CA LYS A 209 -21.52 4.75 -1.18
C LYS A 209 -21.21 5.19 0.23
N LEU A 210 -20.46 6.29 0.33
CA LEU A 210 -20.17 6.97 1.58
C LEU A 210 -20.85 8.33 1.58
N VAL A 211 -21.36 8.75 2.73
CA VAL A 211 -21.97 10.07 2.95
C VAL A 211 -21.22 10.82 4.02
N ARG A 212 -21.20 12.15 3.94
CA ARG A 212 -20.56 13.04 4.91
C ARG A 212 -20.95 12.66 6.35
N ASN A 213 -19.97 12.67 7.25
CA ASN A 213 -20.19 12.63 8.69
C ASN A 213 -20.40 14.08 9.21
N PRO A 214 -21.63 14.48 9.58
CA PRO A 214 -21.88 15.84 10.07
C PRO A 214 -21.23 16.13 11.42
N ASP A 215 -20.94 15.08 12.21
CA ASP A 215 -20.30 15.17 13.53
C ASP A 215 -18.79 14.97 13.48
N TYR A 216 -18.16 15.15 12.30
CA TYR A 216 -16.72 14.94 12.18
C TYR A 216 -15.94 15.96 13.02
N PHE A 217 -15.00 15.48 13.83
CA PHE A 217 -14.33 16.33 14.84
C PHE A 217 -13.41 17.41 14.24
N LYS A 218 -12.92 17.22 13.01
CA LYS A 218 -12.13 18.24 12.29
C LYS A 218 -13.08 19.25 11.65
N LYS A 219 -13.17 20.43 12.24
CA LYS A 219 -14.12 21.49 11.83
C LYS A 219 -13.95 21.87 10.35
N GLY A 220 -15.08 22.02 9.65
CA GLY A 220 -15.13 22.43 8.25
C GLY A 220 -14.85 21.31 7.25
N LYS A 221 -14.56 20.10 7.72
CA LYS A 221 -14.31 18.90 6.90
C LYS A 221 -15.39 17.84 7.12
N PRO A 222 -15.55 16.91 6.16
CA PRO A 222 -15.02 16.95 4.81
C PRO A 222 -15.74 17.97 3.93
N TYR A 223 -15.18 18.33 2.76
CA TYR A 223 -15.82 19.27 1.82
C TYR A 223 -16.90 18.61 0.97
N LEU A 224 -16.71 17.35 0.56
CA LEU A 224 -17.66 16.58 -0.24
C LEU A 224 -18.91 16.18 0.59
N ASP A 225 -20.06 16.07 -0.08
CA ASP A 225 -21.28 15.49 0.54
C ASP A 225 -21.23 13.97 0.55
N ALA A 226 -20.66 13.37 -0.50
CA ALA A 226 -20.62 11.93 -0.68
C ALA A 226 -19.44 11.49 -1.57
N ILE A 227 -19.10 10.19 -1.47
CA ILE A 227 -18.20 9.50 -2.40
C ILE A 227 -18.91 8.23 -2.86
N GLU A 228 -18.91 8.00 -4.17
CA GLU A 228 -19.49 6.80 -4.77
C GLU A 228 -18.46 6.08 -5.64
N TRP A 229 -18.16 4.82 -5.30
CA TRP A 229 -17.42 3.92 -6.16
C TRP A 229 -18.39 3.02 -6.90
N LYS A 230 -18.28 2.99 -8.24
CA LYS A 230 -19.02 2.06 -9.09
C LYS A 230 -18.11 0.88 -9.47
N ILE A 231 -18.53 -0.33 -9.14
CA ILE A 231 -17.75 -1.54 -9.41
C ILE A 231 -17.95 -1.95 -10.87
N VAL A 232 -16.89 -1.79 -11.66
CA VAL A 232 -16.87 -2.10 -13.11
C VAL A 232 -15.63 -2.96 -13.39
N PRO A 233 -15.77 -4.30 -13.53
CA PRO A 233 -14.62 -5.21 -13.70
C PRO A 233 -13.80 -4.98 -14.97
N SER A 234 -14.44 -4.57 -16.08
CA SER A 234 -13.76 -4.31 -17.36
C SER A 234 -12.93 -3.02 -17.30
N ARG A 235 -11.61 -3.12 -17.49
CA ARG A 235 -10.70 -1.97 -17.53
C ARG A 235 -11.06 -0.98 -18.64
N SER A 236 -11.37 -1.48 -19.84
CA SER A 236 -11.76 -0.63 -20.98
C SER A 236 -13.05 0.14 -20.71
N THR A 237 -14.03 -0.50 -20.07
CA THR A 237 -15.30 0.16 -19.70
C THR A 237 -15.06 1.27 -18.68
N ARG A 238 -14.16 1.06 -17.68
CA ARG A 238 -13.79 2.11 -16.71
C ARG A 238 -13.12 3.29 -17.40
N LEU A 239 -12.20 3.01 -18.35
CA LEU A 239 -11.54 4.07 -19.12
C LEU A 239 -12.56 4.91 -19.90
N LEU A 240 -13.46 4.25 -20.63
CA LEU A 240 -14.51 4.93 -21.40
C LEU A 240 -15.44 5.76 -20.51
N GLY A 241 -15.83 5.22 -19.33
CA GLY A 241 -16.63 5.96 -18.36
C GLY A 241 -15.91 7.21 -17.81
N PHE A 242 -14.59 7.13 -17.57
CA PHE A 242 -13.79 8.29 -17.18
C PHE A 242 -13.70 9.34 -18.31
N VAL A 243 -13.44 8.92 -19.54
CA VAL A 243 -13.41 9.81 -20.72
C VAL A 243 -14.75 10.48 -20.92
N ALA A 244 -15.85 9.75 -20.79
CA ALA A 244 -17.23 10.26 -20.91
C ALA A 244 -17.65 11.17 -19.74
N GLY A 245 -16.87 11.24 -18.65
CA GLY A 245 -17.18 12.05 -17.48
C GLY A 245 -18.15 11.41 -16.49
N GLU A 246 -18.39 10.09 -16.57
CA GLU A 246 -19.14 9.35 -15.55
C GLU A 246 -18.38 9.26 -14.24
N PHE A 247 -17.03 9.27 -14.30
CA PHE A 247 -16.14 9.23 -13.16
C PHE A 247 -15.30 10.51 -13.10
N ASP A 248 -15.18 11.07 -11.89
CA ASP A 248 -14.31 12.21 -11.60
C ASP A 248 -12.84 11.76 -11.45
N MET A 249 -12.64 10.48 -11.11
CA MET A 249 -11.32 9.87 -10.89
C MET A 249 -11.32 8.40 -11.30
N THR A 250 -10.21 7.93 -11.87
CA THR A 250 -9.96 6.50 -12.09
C THR A 250 -9.58 5.83 -10.76
N PHE A 251 -9.76 4.50 -10.67
CA PHE A 251 -9.17 3.76 -9.55
C PHE A 251 -7.64 3.91 -9.60
N ASP A 252 -7.00 3.98 -8.43
CA ASP A 252 -5.55 4.14 -8.37
C ASP A 252 -4.83 3.02 -9.12
N SER A 253 -3.79 3.40 -9.86
CA SER A 253 -2.95 2.48 -10.63
C SER A 253 -3.68 1.69 -11.74
N ASP A 254 -4.83 2.17 -12.22
CA ASP A 254 -5.64 1.44 -13.21
C ASP A 254 -5.31 1.80 -14.67
N ILE A 255 -4.66 2.92 -14.90
CA ILE A 255 -4.30 3.41 -16.22
C ILE A 255 -2.89 2.93 -16.60
N THR A 256 -2.78 2.15 -17.67
CA THR A 256 -1.48 1.75 -18.25
C THR A 256 -0.88 2.90 -19.07
N PHE A 257 0.42 2.82 -19.40
CA PHE A 257 1.06 3.84 -20.23
C PHE A 257 0.44 3.97 -21.63
N PRO A 258 0.09 2.88 -22.33
CA PRO A 258 -0.69 2.98 -23.58
C PRO A 258 -2.05 3.68 -23.36
N MET A 259 -2.81 3.30 -22.33
CA MET A 259 -4.10 3.93 -22.02
C MET A 259 -3.98 5.41 -21.65
N LEU A 260 -2.86 5.84 -21.07
CA LEU A 260 -2.60 7.24 -20.77
C LEU A 260 -2.59 8.10 -22.04
N LYS A 261 -2.06 7.57 -23.16
CA LYS A 261 -2.08 8.23 -24.47
C LYS A 261 -3.52 8.40 -24.96
N ASP A 262 -4.35 7.36 -24.78
CA ASP A 262 -5.77 7.40 -25.16
C ASP A 262 -6.53 8.43 -24.30
N VAL A 263 -6.29 8.46 -22.99
CA VAL A 263 -6.89 9.47 -22.09
C VAL A 263 -6.53 10.88 -22.54
N LYS A 264 -5.25 11.15 -22.77
CA LYS A 264 -4.78 12.50 -23.17
C LYS A 264 -5.33 12.92 -24.54
N SER A 265 -5.56 11.98 -25.44
CA SER A 265 -6.16 12.24 -26.76
C SER A 265 -7.65 12.57 -26.67
N GLN A 266 -8.42 11.83 -25.84
CA GLN A 266 -9.87 11.92 -25.80
C GLN A 266 -10.39 12.87 -24.71
N LYS A 267 -9.60 13.11 -23.66
CA LYS A 267 -9.90 14.01 -22.53
C LYS A 267 -8.65 14.82 -22.17
N PRO A 268 -8.24 15.78 -23.03
CA PRO A 268 -6.98 16.52 -22.90
C PRO A 268 -6.91 17.38 -21.64
N ASP A 269 -8.05 17.74 -21.04
CA ASP A 269 -8.15 18.47 -19.77
C ASP A 269 -7.90 17.59 -18.54
N ALA A 270 -7.89 16.25 -18.67
CA ALA A 270 -7.66 15.36 -17.56
C ALA A 270 -6.25 15.56 -16.95
N VAL A 271 -6.22 15.66 -15.64
CA VAL A 271 -4.97 15.62 -14.87
C VAL A 271 -4.59 14.16 -14.68
N CYS A 272 -3.38 13.79 -15.10
CA CYS A 272 -2.88 12.42 -14.94
C CYS A 272 -1.47 12.47 -14.37
N GLU A 273 -1.20 11.62 -13.39
CA GLU A 273 0.10 11.50 -12.74
C GLU A 273 0.62 10.07 -12.82
N ALA A 274 1.87 9.94 -13.31
CA ALA A 274 2.63 8.70 -13.26
C ALA A 274 3.54 8.74 -12.03
N ARG A 275 3.48 7.71 -11.17
CA ARG A 275 4.26 7.69 -9.94
C ARG A 275 4.66 6.28 -9.51
N PRO A 276 5.77 6.10 -8.78
CA PRO A 276 6.05 4.88 -8.05
C PRO A 276 4.93 4.63 -7.03
N THR A 277 4.61 3.37 -6.77
CA THR A 277 3.45 3.03 -5.94
C THR A 277 3.82 2.27 -4.66
N GLY A 278 5.10 1.94 -4.47
CA GLY A 278 5.52 1.02 -3.41
C GLY A 278 4.95 -0.40 -3.59
N VAL A 279 4.61 -0.77 -4.84
CA VAL A 279 4.09 -2.11 -5.19
C VAL A 279 5.06 -2.80 -6.12
N ASN A 280 5.43 -4.04 -5.80
CA ASN A 280 6.21 -4.89 -6.69
C ASN A 280 5.40 -6.05 -7.25
N GLY A 281 5.69 -6.43 -8.51
CA GLY A 281 5.26 -7.69 -9.10
C GLY A 281 6.23 -8.79 -8.69
N ASN A 282 5.72 -9.90 -8.14
CA ASN A 282 6.56 -10.97 -7.61
C ASN A 282 5.95 -12.36 -7.79
N ILE A 283 6.80 -13.36 -7.67
CA ILE A 283 6.44 -14.76 -7.78
C ILE A 283 6.31 -15.38 -6.38
N LEU A 284 5.20 -16.03 -6.13
CA LEU A 284 4.98 -16.89 -4.96
C LEU A 284 5.31 -18.33 -5.35
N LEU A 285 6.32 -18.93 -4.75
CA LEU A 285 6.65 -20.33 -4.90
C LEU A 285 6.17 -21.07 -3.67
N ASN A 286 5.26 -22.05 -3.82
CA ASN A 286 4.80 -22.85 -2.69
C ASN A 286 5.91 -23.80 -2.24
N ARG A 287 6.65 -23.41 -1.20
CA ARG A 287 7.78 -24.17 -0.67
C ARG A 287 7.39 -25.34 0.21
N ASP A 288 6.13 -25.40 0.64
CA ASP A 288 5.62 -26.44 1.53
C ASP A 288 5.16 -27.69 0.74
N ALA A 289 5.11 -27.62 -0.61
CA ALA A 289 4.64 -28.69 -1.47
C ALA A 289 5.47 -28.84 -2.76
N PRO A 290 5.49 -30.05 -3.37
CA PRO A 290 6.05 -30.24 -4.72
C PRO A 290 5.34 -29.33 -5.75
N PRO A 291 6.04 -28.91 -6.80
CA PRO A 291 7.45 -29.20 -7.08
C PRO A 291 8.42 -28.19 -6.44
N PHE A 292 7.95 -27.06 -5.89
CA PHE A 292 8.79 -25.96 -5.42
C PHE A 292 9.31 -26.11 -3.99
N ASN A 293 9.08 -27.24 -3.31
CA ASN A 293 9.85 -27.64 -2.13
C ASN A 293 11.31 -27.98 -2.51
N ASN A 294 11.60 -28.27 -3.81
CA ASN A 294 12.96 -28.50 -4.33
C ASN A 294 13.70 -27.18 -4.56
N ALA A 295 14.86 -27.00 -3.89
CA ALA A 295 15.67 -25.79 -3.98
C ALA A 295 16.30 -25.58 -5.36
N GLU A 296 16.75 -26.66 -6.03
CA GLU A 296 17.33 -26.57 -7.36
C GLU A 296 16.30 -26.10 -8.40
N LEU A 297 15.04 -26.55 -8.29
CA LEU A 297 13.98 -26.07 -9.17
C LEU A 297 13.69 -24.58 -8.97
N ARG A 298 13.68 -24.10 -7.72
CA ARG A 298 13.54 -22.67 -7.44
C ARG A 298 14.70 -21.87 -8.02
N LYS A 299 15.94 -22.36 -7.89
CA LYS A 299 17.13 -21.76 -8.49
C LYS A 299 17.00 -21.66 -10.01
N ALA A 300 16.58 -22.74 -10.68
CA ALA A 300 16.36 -22.74 -12.12
C ALA A 300 15.34 -21.69 -12.55
N LEU A 301 14.23 -21.56 -11.80
CA LEU A 301 13.21 -20.55 -12.07
C LEU A 301 13.76 -19.13 -11.92
N VAL A 302 14.48 -18.82 -10.83
CA VAL A 302 15.07 -17.49 -10.59
C VAL A 302 16.03 -17.09 -11.71
N LEU A 303 16.88 -18.02 -12.18
CA LEU A 303 17.82 -17.80 -13.27
C LEU A 303 17.13 -17.54 -14.62
N ALA A 304 15.95 -18.14 -14.84
CA ALA A 304 15.24 -18.03 -16.11
C ALA A 304 14.56 -16.69 -16.34
N ILE A 305 14.34 -15.91 -15.26
CA ILE A 305 13.56 -14.66 -15.31
C ILE A 305 14.33 -13.58 -16.07
N ASP A 306 13.74 -13.11 -17.17
CA ASP A 306 14.10 -11.87 -17.83
C ASP A 306 13.14 -10.76 -17.39
N ARG A 307 13.68 -9.73 -16.72
CA ARG A 307 12.89 -8.61 -16.19
C ARG A 307 12.58 -7.54 -17.22
N LYS A 308 13.35 -7.52 -18.33
CA LYS A 308 13.23 -6.50 -19.37
C LYS A 308 11.86 -6.53 -20.06
N PRO A 309 11.29 -7.68 -20.49
CA PRO A 309 9.97 -7.73 -21.10
C PRO A 309 8.85 -7.21 -20.17
N PHE A 310 8.93 -7.44 -18.85
CA PHE A 310 7.95 -6.89 -17.92
C PHE A 310 8.00 -5.36 -17.92
N ASN A 311 9.19 -4.76 -17.92
CA ASN A 311 9.33 -3.31 -17.97
C ASN A 311 8.86 -2.72 -19.30
N GLU A 312 9.25 -3.31 -20.41
CA GLU A 312 8.93 -2.81 -21.75
C GLU A 312 7.42 -2.94 -22.07
N ILE A 313 6.82 -4.10 -21.80
CA ILE A 313 5.43 -4.38 -22.18
C ILE A 313 4.43 -3.71 -21.22
N LEU A 314 4.68 -3.77 -19.93
CA LEU A 314 3.71 -3.27 -18.93
C LEU A 314 3.88 -1.79 -18.61
N PHE A 315 5.10 -1.26 -18.74
CA PHE A 315 5.46 0.08 -18.25
C PHE A 315 6.13 0.97 -19.31
N GLU A 316 6.27 0.52 -20.55
CA GLU A 316 6.98 1.25 -21.62
C GLU A 316 8.37 1.75 -21.16
N GLY A 317 9.09 0.97 -20.36
CA GLY A 317 10.41 1.32 -19.84
C GLY A 317 10.42 2.10 -18.50
N HIS A 318 9.26 2.44 -17.95
CA HIS A 318 9.15 3.30 -16.76
C HIS A 318 9.20 2.56 -15.41
N ALA A 319 9.20 1.22 -15.37
CA ALA A 319 9.31 0.49 -14.10
C ALA A 319 10.64 0.75 -13.40
N LEU A 320 10.61 0.70 -12.07
CA LEU A 320 11.83 0.79 -11.26
C LEU A 320 12.51 -0.58 -11.12
N PRO A 321 13.79 -0.63 -10.71
CA PRO A 321 14.52 -1.88 -10.50
C PRO A 321 13.77 -2.90 -9.66
N ALA A 322 13.91 -4.16 -10.01
CA ALA A 322 13.17 -5.27 -9.42
C ALA A 322 13.88 -5.82 -8.19
N GLU A 323 13.70 -5.20 -7.05
CA GLU A 323 14.29 -5.61 -5.78
C GLU A 323 13.23 -5.71 -4.66
N PRO A 324 13.51 -6.46 -3.55
CA PRO A 324 12.54 -6.64 -2.47
C PRO A 324 12.08 -5.33 -1.82
N MET A 325 13.00 -4.38 -1.59
CA MET A 325 12.70 -3.05 -1.07
C MET A 325 12.45 -2.06 -2.21
N LEU A 326 11.75 -0.96 -1.91
CA LEU A 326 11.54 0.11 -2.88
C LEU A 326 12.86 0.86 -3.13
N PRO A 327 13.35 0.93 -4.41
CA PRO A 327 14.63 1.56 -4.71
C PRO A 327 14.56 3.09 -4.69
N PRO A 328 15.70 3.77 -4.47
CA PRO A 328 15.80 5.21 -4.64
C PRO A 328 15.44 5.67 -6.07
N PRO A 329 14.87 6.89 -6.26
CA PRO A 329 14.59 7.90 -5.22
C PRO A 329 13.22 7.73 -4.54
N ALA A 330 12.40 6.79 -4.97
CA ALA A 330 11.05 6.60 -4.45
C ALA A 330 11.05 5.99 -3.05
N GLY A 331 11.96 5.04 -2.79
CA GLY A 331 12.27 4.48 -1.48
C GLY A 331 13.67 4.88 -1.04
N ILE A 332 14.03 4.49 0.19
CA ILE A 332 15.35 4.81 0.76
C ILE A 332 16.14 3.56 1.16
N TRP A 333 15.55 2.38 1.08
CA TRP A 333 16.10 1.14 1.64
C TRP A 333 16.69 0.19 0.59
N GLY A 334 16.29 0.28 -0.67
CA GLY A 334 16.77 -0.60 -1.74
C GLY A 334 18.30 -0.61 -1.87
N MET A 335 18.84 -1.74 -2.30
CA MET A 335 20.30 -1.91 -2.42
C MET A 335 20.87 -1.12 -3.61
N PRO A 336 22.17 -0.79 -3.60
CA PRO A 336 22.82 -0.16 -4.75
C PRO A 336 22.73 -1.02 -6.01
N LYS A 337 22.56 -0.39 -7.19
CA LYS A 337 22.44 -1.08 -8.48
C LYS A 337 23.61 -2.00 -8.79
N GLU A 338 24.80 -1.59 -8.39
CA GLU A 338 26.05 -2.36 -8.56
C GLU A 338 26.02 -3.66 -7.75
N MET A 339 25.45 -3.61 -6.54
CA MET A 339 25.25 -4.80 -5.71
C MET A 339 24.16 -5.70 -6.31
N LEU A 340 23.03 -5.12 -6.71
CA LEU A 340 21.92 -5.85 -7.32
C LEU A 340 22.35 -6.60 -8.58
N ALA A 341 23.19 -5.99 -9.42
CA ALA A 341 23.69 -6.58 -10.65
C ALA A 341 24.53 -7.87 -10.44
N THR A 342 25.07 -8.07 -9.23
CA THR A 342 25.84 -9.28 -8.89
C THR A 342 24.96 -10.45 -8.42
N MET A 343 23.66 -10.20 -8.19
CA MET A 343 22.75 -11.21 -7.65
C MET A 343 22.32 -12.24 -8.70
N PRO A 344 22.00 -13.48 -8.27
CA PRO A 344 21.50 -14.52 -9.18
C PRO A 344 20.27 -14.05 -9.97
N GLY A 345 20.33 -14.20 -11.31
CA GLY A 345 19.23 -13.81 -12.19
C GLY A 345 19.12 -12.31 -12.48
N TYR A 346 20.03 -11.46 -11.95
CA TYR A 346 20.07 -10.01 -12.25
C TYR A 346 21.18 -9.62 -13.22
N GLY A 347 22.08 -10.56 -13.57
CA GLY A 347 23.11 -10.33 -14.57
C GLY A 347 22.53 -10.08 -15.97
N ALA A 348 23.27 -9.35 -16.80
CA ALA A 348 22.83 -8.94 -18.14
C ALA A 348 22.66 -10.10 -19.14
N ASP A 349 23.33 -11.24 -18.93
CA ASP A 349 23.30 -12.38 -19.85
C ASP A 349 22.20 -13.38 -19.49
N VAL A 350 20.99 -13.07 -19.91
CA VAL A 350 19.79 -13.89 -19.67
C VAL A 350 19.91 -15.27 -20.32
N GLU A 351 20.48 -15.37 -21.51
CA GLU A 351 20.61 -16.67 -22.21
C GLU A 351 21.58 -17.60 -21.51
N LYS A 352 22.68 -17.10 -20.99
CA LYS A 352 23.60 -17.88 -20.14
C LYS A 352 22.88 -18.40 -18.89
N ASN A 353 22.10 -17.55 -18.21
CA ASN A 353 21.32 -17.94 -17.04
C ASN A 353 20.28 -19.01 -17.39
N ARG A 354 19.57 -18.86 -18.52
CA ARG A 354 18.61 -19.86 -19.02
C ARG A 354 19.28 -21.19 -19.40
N ALA A 355 20.49 -21.13 -19.96
CA ALA A 355 21.26 -22.35 -20.26
C ALA A 355 21.63 -23.10 -18.96
N GLU A 356 22.02 -22.40 -17.90
CA GLU A 356 22.24 -23.01 -16.57
C GLU A 356 20.93 -23.56 -15.99
N ALA A 357 19.83 -22.81 -16.08
CA ALA A 357 18.51 -23.26 -15.65
C ALA A 357 18.07 -24.55 -16.36
N ARG A 358 18.25 -24.65 -17.70
CA ARG A 358 17.95 -25.89 -18.46
C ARG A 358 18.76 -27.07 -17.96
N LYS A 359 20.05 -26.91 -17.69
CA LYS A 359 20.88 -27.99 -17.11
C LYS A 359 20.35 -28.49 -15.77
N ILE A 360 19.90 -27.58 -14.92
CA ILE A 360 19.26 -27.94 -13.64
C ILE A 360 17.96 -28.71 -13.90
N MET A 361 17.13 -28.25 -14.83
CA MET A 361 15.86 -28.91 -15.17
C MET A 361 16.10 -30.32 -15.74
N GLU A 362 17.08 -30.49 -16.61
CA GLU A 362 17.49 -31.81 -17.18
C GLU A 362 17.97 -32.76 -16.08
N LYS A 363 18.76 -32.28 -15.12
CA LYS A 363 19.19 -33.05 -13.95
C LYS A 363 18.00 -33.49 -13.09
N LEU A 364 16.94 -32.71 -13.05
CA LEU A 364 15.69 -33.01 -12.35
C LEU A 364 14.74 -33.92 -13.17
N GLY A 365 15.13 -34.29 -14.39
CA GLY A 365 14.37 -35.21 -15.26
C GLY A 365 13.34 -34.53 -16.15
N TYR A 366 13.44 -33.21 -16.35
CA TYR A 366 12.58 -32.43 -17.24
C TYR A 366 13.32 -32.10 -18.54
N SER A 367 12.60 -32.07 -19.64
CA SER A 367 13.12 -31.75 -20.97
C SER A 367 12.02 -31.17 -21.85
N LYS A 368 12.37 -30.80 -23.09
CA LYS A 368 11.38 -30.34 -24.08
C LYS A 368 10.27 -31.38 -24.31
N ASP A 369 10.64 -32.68 -24.33
CA ASP A 369 9.67 -33.77 -24.56
C ASP A 369 8.97 -34.23 -23.27
N LYS A 370 9.49 -33.83 -22.11
CA LYS A 370 8.95 -34.15 -20.79
C LYS A 370 8.92 -32.90 -19.89
N PRO A 371 8.10 -31.89 -20.22
CA PRO A 371 8.06 -30.65 -19.46
C PRO A 371 7.39 -30.84 -18.08
N LEU A 372 7.77 -29.96 -17.15
CA LEU A 372 7.05 -29.78 -15.89
C LEU A 372 5.75 -29.04 -16.15
N LYS A 373 4.60 -29.67 -15.83
CA LYS A 373 3.28 -29.05 -15.98
C LYS A 373 2.81 -28.45 -14.67
N ILE A 374 2.45 -27.16 -14.65
CA ILE A 374 1.99 -26.45 -13.45
C ILE A 374 0.86 -25.47 -13.77
N LYS A 375 0.22 -24.94 -12.72
CA LYS A 375 -0.67 -23.79 -12.82
C LYS A 375 0.02 -22.54 -12.27
N VAL A 376 -0.20 -21.40 -12.93
CA VAL A 376 0.12 -20.06 -12.44
C VAL A 376 -1.15 -19.41 -11.95
N SER A 377 -1.32 -19.41 -10.65
CA SER A 377 -2.48 -18.80 -9.99
C SER A 377 -2.28 -17.30 -9.85
N THR A 378 -3.31 -16.50 -10.15
CA THR A 378 -3.28 -15.06 -9.96
C THR A 378 -4.69 -14.48 -9.79
N ARG A 379 -4.80 -13.23 -9.33
CA ARG A 379 -6.11 -12.57 -9.24
C ARG A 379 -6.68 -12.30 -10.64
N ASN A 380 -8.00 -12.47 -10.77
CA ASN A 380 -8.72 -12.24 -12.03
C ASN A 380 -8.93 -10.75 -12.34
N ILE A 381 -7.83 -9.98 -12.32
CA ILE A 381 -7.79 -8.56 -12.66
C ILE A 381 -6.64 -8.37 -13.65
N ALA A 382 -6.81 -7.52 -14.66
CA ALA A 382 -5.84 -7.35 -15.74
C ALA A 382 -4.42 -7.05 -15.23
N ILE A 383 -4.25 -6.15 -14.25
CA ILE A 383 -2.94 -5.80 -13.69
C ILE A 383 -2.18 -7.00 -13.06
N TYR A 384 -2.88 -8.09 -12.76
CA TYR A 384 -2.30 -9.34 -12.26
C TYR A 384 -2.15 -10.38 -13.36
N ARG A 385 -3.10 -10.46 -14.30
CA ARG A 385 -3.07 -11.44 -15.39
C ARG A 385 -2.02 -11.12 -16.44
N ASP A 386 -1.87 -9.83 -16.79
CA ASP A 386 -0.94 -9.41 -17.83
C ASP A 386 0.51 -9.84 -17.52
N PRO A 387 1.09 -9.57 -16.32
CA PRO A 387 2.42 -10.08 -15.98
C PRO A 387 2.47 -11.62 -15.84
N ALA A 388 1.37 -12.29 -15.46
CA ALA A 388 1.33 -13.74 -15.38
C ALA A 388 1.48 -14.38 -16.77
N VAL A 389 0.92 -13.79 -17.80
CA VAL A 389 1.05 -14.26 -19.20
C VAL A 389 2.51 -14.14 -19.67
N ILE A 390 3.18 -13.01 -19.38
CA ILE A 390 4.61 -12.82 -19.69
C ILE A 390 5.45 -13.87 -18.97
N LEU A 391 5.18 -14.13 -17.69
CA LEU A 391 5.89 -15.15 -16.91
C LEU A 391 5.71 -16.55 -17.52
N ILE A 392 4.48 -16.94 -17.86
CA ILE A 392 4.14 -18.22 -18.47
C ILE A 392 4.94 -18.46 -19.74
N ASP A 393 5.11 -17.44 -20.58
CA ASP A 393 5.89 -17.55 -21.80
C ASP A 393 7.38 -17.76 -21.51
N GLN A 394 7.94 -17.06 -20.52
CA GLN A 394 9.34 -17.24 -20.12
C GLN A 394 9.61 -18.64 -19.53
N LEU A 395 8.67 -19.20 -18.78
CA LEU A 395 8.82 -20.52 -18.16
C LEU A 395 9.00 -21.64 -19.20
N LYS A 396 8.45 -21.49 -20.41
CA LYS A 396 8.65 -22.44 -21.51
C LYS A 396 10.12 -22.58 -21.89
N GLN A 397 10.93 -21.51 -21.72
CA GLN A 397 12.36 -21.51 -22.06
C GLN A 397 13.19 -22.48 -21.21
N ILE A 398 12.62 -22.97 -20.10
CA ILE A 398 13.25 -23.92 -19.17
C ILE A 398 12.40 -25.16 -18.93
N TYR A 399 11.66 -25.60 -19.95
CA TYR A 399 10.83 -26.83 -19.91
C TYR A 399 9.72 -26.82 -18.87
N ILE A 400 9.12 -25.66 -18.57
CA ILE A 400 7.92 -25.55 -17.73
C ILE A 400 6.74 -25.15 -18.60
N GLU A 401 5.74 -26.03 -18.71
CA GLU A 401 4.43 -25.74 -19.31
C GLU A 401 3.48 -25.27 -18.22
N ALA A 402 3.09 -24.00 -18.28
CA ALA A 402 2.24 -23.40 -17.25
C ALA A 402 0.90 -22.95 -17.83
N GLU A 403 -0.18 -23.25 -17.11
CA GLU A 403 -1.54 -22.80 -17.39
C GLU A 403 -1.93 -21.66 -16.44
N LEU A 404 -2.56 -20.59 -16.99
CA LEU A 404 -3.07 -19.48 -16.19
C LEU A 404 -4.32 -19.91 -15.40
N GLU A 405 -4.30 -19.71 -14.08
CA GLU A 405 -5.43 -19.93 -13.17
C GLU A 405 -5.89 -18.60 -12.57
N PRO A 406 -6.87 -17.90 -13.19
CA PRO A 406 -7.40 -16.66 -12.66
C PRO A 406 -8.36 -16.93 -11.49
N ILE A 407 -8.16 -16.20 -10.37
CA ILE A 407 -8.88 -16.41 -9.11
C ILE A 407 -9.57 -15.11 -8.69
N ASP A 408 -10.82 -15.20 -8.25
CA ASP A 408 -11.55 -14.05 -7.72
C ASP A 408 -10.85 -13.44 -6.49
N THR A 409 -10.83 -12.10 -6.40
CA THR A 409 -10.19 -11.36 -5.31
C THR A 409 -10.70 -11.77 -3.93
N THR A 410 -11.98 -12.10 -3.82
CA THR A 410 -12.62 -12.43 -2.52
C THR A 410 -12.08 -13.72 -1.90
N VAL A 411 -11.50 -14.61 -2.71
CA VAL A 411 -10.94 -15.89 -2.25
C VAL A 411 -9.41 -15.96 -2.39
N TRP A 412 -8.80 -15.08 -3.18
CA TRP A 412 -7.37 -15.11 -3.46
C TRP A 412 -6.49 -15.17 -2.21
N HIS A 413 -6.70 -14.23 -1.27
CA HIS A 413 -5.84 -14.12 -0.09
C HIS A 413 -5.94 -15.36 0.81
N THR A 414 -7.15 -15.91 0.98
CA THR A 414 -7.36 -17.17 1.72
C THR A 414 -6.66 -18.33 1.03
N LYS A 415 -6.77 -18.43 -0.31
CA LYS A 415 -6.14 -19.49 -1.09
C LYS A 415 -4.61 -19.48 -0.95
N VAL A 416 -3.96 -18.33 -1.09
CA VAL A 416 -2.49 -18.23 -0.97
C VAL A 416 -2.00 -18.38 0.46
N GLN A 417 -2.74 -17.91 1.44
CA GLN A 417 -2.45 -18.10 2.85
C GLN A 417 -2.47 -19.59 3.24
N ASN A 418 -3.45 -20.33 2.72
CA ASN A 418 -3.58 -21.76 2.95
C ASN A 418 -2.69 -22.61 2.02
N LYS A 419 -1.76 -22.00 1.26
CA LYS A 419 -0.85 -22.70 0.34
C LYS A 419 -1.57 -23.54 -0.74
N GLN A 420 -2.78 -23.15 -1.13
CA GLN A 420 -3.60 -23.86 -2.14
C GLN A 420 -3.27 -23.39 -3.56
N TYR A 421 -1.99 -23.36 -3.91
CA TYR A 421 -1.47 -22.99 -5.22
C TYR A 421 -0.11 -23.68 -5.45
N THR A 422 0.36 -23.74 -6.68
CA THR A 422 1.70 -24.25 -7.04
C THR A 422 2.67 -23.09 -7.23
N LEU A 423 2.40 -22.22 -8.20
CA LEU A 423 3.09 -20.97 -8.47
C LEU A 423 2.04 -19.85 -8.49
N GLY A 424 2.33 -18.74 -7.81
CA GLY A 424 1.47 -17.57 -7.82
C GLY A 424 2.17 -16.37 -8.45
N MET A 425 1.49 -15.64 -9.35
CA MET A 425 1.86 -14.28 -9.73
C MET A 425 1.11 -13.31 -8.84
N ASN A 426 1.84 -12.46 -8.10
CA ASN A 426 1.24 -11.56 -7.13
C ASN A 426 1.79 -10.15 -7.21
N LEU A 427 0.99 -9.19 -6.74
CA LEU A 427 1.43 -7.83 -6.47
C LEU A 427 1.47 -7.62 -4.96
N THR A 428 2.62 -7.16 -4.46
CA THR A 428 2.82 -6.85 -3.05
C THR A 428 3.10 -5.38 -2.88
N GLY A 429 2.22 -4.69 -2.18
CA GLY A 429 2.45 -3.32 -1.77
C GLY A 429 2.76 -3.24 -0.29
N VAL A 430 3.49 -2.22 0.11
CA VAL A 430 3.82 -1.91 1.50
C VAL A 430 3.04 -0.70 1.98
N GLY A 431 2.58 -0.76 3.24
CA GLY A 431 1.84 0.34 3.87
C GLY A 431 2.75 1.51 4.24
N VAL A 432 4.04 1.24 4.42
CA VAL A 432 5.07 2.19 4.81
C VAL A 432 6.37 1.79 4.12
N ASP A 433 7.15 2.77 3.66
CA ASP A 433 8.52 2.55 3.20
C ASP A 433 9.46 2.38 4.40
N ASP A 434 9.29 1.24 5.10
CA ASP A 434 10.17 0.79 6.17
C ASP A 434 10.39 -0.73 6.07
N PRO A 435 11.63 -1.21 6.25
CA PRO A 435 11.96 -2.62 6.18
C PRO A 435 11.13 -3.51 7.09
N ASP A 436 10.77 -3.06 8.29
CA ASP A 436 9.96 -3.84 9.21
C ASP A 436 8.64 -4.28 8.58
N VAL A 437 7.96 -3.35 7.87
CA VAL A 437 6.68 -3.67 7.23
C VAL A 437 6.85 -4.75 6.17
N ASN A 438 7.83 -4.60 5.28
CA ASN A 438 8.02 -5.55 4.19
C ASN A 438 8.59 -6.89 4.67
N LEU A 439 9.65 -6.84 5.49
CA LEU A 439 10.40 -8.02 5.91
C LEU A 439 9.60 -8.90 6.87
N TYR A 440 8.95 -8.31 7.89
CA TYR A 440 8.11 -9.08 8.80
C TYR A 440 6.88 -9.65 8.09
N GLU A 441 6.19 -8.87 7.25
CA GLU A 441 5.00 -9.40 6.57
C GLU A 441 5.30 -10.55 5.62
N ASN A 442 6.29 -10.38 4.77
CA ASN A 442 6.46 -11.22 3.59
C ASN A 442 7.46 -12.35 3.77
N PHE A 443 8.41 -12.23 4.72
CA PHE A 443 9.55 -13.15 4.81
C PHE A 443 9.76 -13.75 6.19
N TYR A 444 9.25 -13.14 7.26
CA TYR A 444 9.39 -13.70 8.60
C TYR A 444 8.68 -15.06 8.70
N SER A 445 9.36 -16.09 9.23
CA SER A 445 8.92 -17.50 9.15
C SER A 445 7.51 -17.75 9.70
N THR A 446 7.07 -16.98 10.71
CA THR A 446 5.76 -17.14 11.35
C THR A 446 4.70 -16.18 10.84
N SER A 447 5.01 -15.31 9.87
CA SER A 447 4.06 -14.33 9.37
C SER A 447 2.90 -15.00 8.62
N PRO A 448 1.63 -14.64 8.91
CA PRO A 448 0.47 -15.12 8.14
C PRO A 448 0.49 -14.68 6.67
N ARG A 449 1.27 -13.64 6.33
CA ARG A 449 1.46 -13.17 4.94
C ARG A 449 2.70 -13.74 4.25
N ASN A 450 3.46 -14.59 4.92
CA ASN A 450 4.51 -15.37 4.28
C ASN A 450 3.89 -16.46 3.38
N TYR A 451 3.29 -16.00 2.29
CA TYR A 451 2.54 -16.85 1.37
C TYR A 451 3.39 -17.94 0.70
N SER A 452 4.70 -17.71 0.51
CA SER A 452 5.61 -18.68 -0.08
C SER A 452 6.04 -19.80 0.87
N GLY A 453 5.82 -19.66 2.19
CA GLY A 453 6.31 -20.63 3.18
C GLY A 453 7.83 -20.56 3.36
N TYR A 454 8.45 -19.38 3.12
CA TYR A 454 9.88 -19.17 3.38
C TYR A 454 10.19 -19.32 4.87
N LYS A 455 11.17 -20.15 5.19
CA LYS A 455 11.61 -20.38 6.57
C LYS A 455 13.13 -20.38 6.62
N ASN A 456 13.69 -19.38 7.29
CA ASN A 456 15.12 -19.26 7.50
C ASN A 456 15.36 -18.55 8.85
N PRO A 457 15.72 -19.30 9.94
CA PRO A 457 15.92 -18.72 11.27
C PRO A 457 17.04 -17.68 11.33
N GLU A 458 18.05 -17.76 10.44
CA GLU A 458 19.10 -16.75 10.35
C GLU A 458 18.52 -15.43 9.85
N VAL A 459 17.71 -15.48 8.79
CA VAL A 459 17.03 -14.29 8.24
C VAL A 459 16.05 -13.71 9.25
N ASP A 460 15.27 -14.53 9.96
CA ASP A 460 14.39 -14.06 11.03
C ASP A 460 15.18 -13.27 12.09
N LYS A 461 16.33 -13.79 12.51
CA LYS A 461 17.23 -13.10 13.46
C LYS A 461 17.75 -11.78 12.88
N MET A 462 18.15 -11.75 11.61
CA MET A 462 18.61 -10.52 10.96
C MET A 462 17.49 -9.48 10.88
N ILE A 463 16.25 -9.90 10.60
CA ILE A 463 15.07 -9.03 10.60
C ILE A 463 14.83 -8.44 11.99
N ASP A 464 14.90 -9.25 13.06
CA ASP A 464 14.74 -8.76 14.43
C ASP A 464 15.88 -7.78 14.84
N GLN A 465 17.11 -8.01 14.36
CA GLN A 465 18.26 -7.15 14.65
C GLN A 465 18.16 -5.79 13.95
N GLN A 466 17.85 -5.75 12.65
CA GLN A 466 17.71 -4.50 11.92
C GLN A 466 16.54 -3.65 12.47
N SER A 467 15.46 -4.30 12.91
CA SER A 467 14.29 -3.63 13.50
C SER A 467 14.59 -2.89 14.80
N ALA A 468 15.64 -3.29 15.53
CA ALA A 468 16.09 -2.63 16.74
C ALA A 468 17.17 -1.55 16.50
N GLU A 469 17.74 -1.50 15.30
CA GLU A 469 18.83 -0.58 14.99
C GLU A 469 18.30 0.84 14.80
N VAL A 470 18.86 1.79 15.55
CA VAL A 470 18.47 3.20 15.52
C VAL A 470 19.33 4.05 14.60
N ASP A 471 20.56 3.60 14.30
CA ASP A 471 21.41 4.25 13.31
C ASP A 471 20.91 3.89 11.90
N HIS A 472 20.46 4.90 11.16
CA HIS A 472 19.84 4.72 9.85
C HIS A 472 20.78 4.08 8.82
N GLU A 473 22.04 4.53 8.74
CA GLU A 473 22.98 4.03 7.73
C GLU A 473 23.46 2.60 8.07
N LYS A 474 23.61 2.29 9.34
CA LYS A 474 23.91 0.92 9.78
C LYS A 474 22.72 0.00 9.50
N ARG A 475 21.49 0.44 9.83
CA ARG A 475 20.26 -0.30 9.55
C ARG A 475 20.10 -0.60 8.06
N LYS A 476 20.38 0.39 7.20
CA LYS A 476 20.34 0.26 5.74
C LYS A 476 21.28 -0.84 5.22
N LYS A 477 22.51 -0.89 5.70
CA LYS A 477 23.45 -1.95 5.36
C LYS A 477 22.96 -3.34 5.81
N MET A 478 22.36 -3.43 7.00
CA MET A 478 21.77 -4.69 7.48
C MET A 478 20.61 -5.13 6.58
N VAL A 479 19.80 -4.20 6.09
CA VAL A 479 18.70 -4.48 5.15
C VAL A 479 19.23 -5.04 3.83
N TRP A 480 20.30 -4.47 3.27
CA TRP A 480 20.92 -4.98 2.04
C TRP A 480 21.44 -6.42 2.18
N GLU A 481 22.03 -6.77 3.33
CA GLU A 481 22.44 -8.15 3.58
C GLU A 481 21.26 -9.12 3.69
N ILE A 482 20.12 -8.65 4.23
CA ILE A 482 18.88 -9.44 4.23
C ILE A 482 18.37 -9.61 2.79
N GLU A 483 18.28 -8.54 2.01
CA GLU A 483 17.82 -8.60 0.61
C GLU A 483 18.66 -9.58 -0.22
N LYS A 484 19.99 -9.53 -0.05
CA LYS A 484 20.91 -10.46 -0.70
C LYS A 484 20.54 -11.91 -0.41
N LYS A 485 20.37 -12.28 0.86
CA LYS A 485 19.96 -13.64 1.24
C LYS A 485 18.58 -14.02 0.68
N LEU A 486 17.63 -13.10 0.68
CA LEU A 486 16.29 -13.34 0.11
C LEU A 486 16.33 -13.61 -1.39
N ILE A 487 17.20 -12.90 -2.12
CA ILE A 487 17.39 -13.09 -3.56
C ILE A 487 18.11 -14.42 -3.83
N GLU A 488 19.21 -14.71 -3.11
CA GLU A 488 19.97 -15.96 -3.23
C GLU A 488 19.10 -17.19 -2.96
N ASP A 489 18.24 -17.13 -1.95
CA ASP A 489 17.30 -18.18 -1.60
C ASP A 489 16.10 -18.29 -2.55
N GLY A 490 15.92 -17.33 -3.47
CA GLY A 490 14.71 -17.20 -4.28
C GLY A 490 13.46 -17.15 -3.40
N ALA A 491 13.50 -16.40 -2.31
CA ALA A 491 12.44 -16.39 -1.30
C ALA A 491 11.10 -15.91 -1.89
N ARG A 492 11.14 -14.85 -2.69
CA ARG A 492 10.00 -14.28 -3.39
C ARG A 492 10.50 -13.42 -4.55
N PRO A 493 10.83 -14.04 -5.70
CA PRO A 493 11.46 -13.34 -6.81
C PRO A 493 10.64 -12.15 -7.29
N VAL A 494 11.25 -10.95 -7.30
CA VAL A 494 10.64 -9.72 -7.77
C VAL A 494 10.90 -9.56 -9.28
N LEU A 495 9.86 -9.17 -10.01
CA LEU A 495 9.86 -8.98 -11.46
C LEU A 495 10.04 -7.51 -11.85
N TYR A 496 9.44 -6.61 -11.08
CA TYR A 496 9.49 -5.15 -11.27
C TYR A 496 8.98 -4.43 -10.02
N GLN A 497 9.37 -3.16 -9.86
CA GLN A 497 8.68 -2.21 -8.99
C GLN A 497 7.77 -1.32 -9.85
N SER A 498 6.51 -1.20 -9.47
CA SER A 498 5.48 -0.56 -10.29
C SER A 498 5.59 0.96 -10.31
N VAL A 499 5.53 1.53 -11.50
CA VAL A 499 5.12 2.92 -11.74
C VAL A 499 3.72 2.87 -12.36
N ALA A 500 2.79 3.61 -11.81
CA ALA A 500 1.40 3.55 -12.26
C ALA A 500 0.82 4.93 -12.51
N ASN A 501 -0.18 4.97 -13.40
CA ASN A 501 -0.88 6.20 -13.75
C ASN A 501 -2.26 6.23 -13.08
N THR A 502 -2.62 7.40 -12.57
CA THR A 502 -3.95 7.71 -12.06
C THR A 502 -4.40 9.02 -12.70
N CYS A 503 -5.63 9.06 -13.20
CA CYS A 503 -6.19 10.23 -13.85
C CYS A 503 -7.44 10.74 -13.14
N TRP A 504 -7.64 12.06 -13.14
CA TRP A 504 -8.81 12.69 -12.55
C TRP A 504 -9.23 13.96 -13.29
N SER A 505 -10.46 14.38 -13.06
CA SER A 505 -11.01 15.62 -13.59
C SER A 505 -10.27 16.83 -13.01
N PRO A 506 -9.96 17.88 -13.80
CA PRO A 506 -9.37 19.11 -13.27
C PRO A 506 -10.27 19.83 -12.26
N LYS A 507 -11.55 19.45 -12.16
CA LYS A 507 -12.49 19.93 -11.14
C LYS A 507 -12.23 19.31 -9.77
N LEU A 508 -11.58 18.15 -9.68
CA LEU A 508 -11.18 17.53 -8.43
C LEU A 508 -9.94 18.24 -7.90
N LYS A 509 -10.05 18.83 -6.72
CA LYS A 509 -9.01 19.62 -6.05
C LYS A 509 -8.63 19.00 -4.72
N GLY A 510 -7.42 19.30 -4.24
CA GLY A 510 -6.92 18.81 -2.95
C GLY A 510 -6.48 17.35 -2.94
N LEU A 511 -6.56 16.63 -4.06
CA LEU A 511 -6.02 15.29 -4.18
C LEU A 511 -4.49 15.34 -4.32
N VAL A 512 -3.79 14.62 -3.46
CA VAL A 512 -2.35 14.35 -3.55
C VAL A 512 -2.16 12.84 -3.54
N LEU A 513 -1.54 12.30 -4.59
CA LEU A 513 -1.17 10.89 -4.67
C LEU A 513 0.20 10.69 -4.03
N GLN A 514 0.34 9.64 -3.21
CA GLN A 514 1.57 9.37 -2.48
C GLN A 514 2.46 8.37 -3.22
N ASP A 515 3.76 8.70 -3.38
CA ASP A 515 4.68 8.03 -4.31
C ASP A 515 5.25 6.70 -3.78
N ASN A 516 5.29 6.48 -2.47
CA ASN A 516 5.91 5.29 -1.88
C ASN A 516 4.93 4.35 -1.18
N SER A 517 3.63 4.61 -1.29
CA SER A 517 2.58 3.69 -0.84
C SER A 517 1.23 4.00 -1.50
N ILE A 518 0.58 2.98 -2.04
CA ILE A 518 -0.81 3.09 -2.54
C ILE A 518 -1.85 2.98 -1.41
N TYR A 519 -1.45 2.73 -0.17
CA TYR A 519 -2.37 2.44 0.93
C TYR A 519 -2.66 3.63 1.82
N ASN A 520 -2.08 4.80 1.54
CA ASN A 520 -2.26 6.02 2.34
C ASN A 520 -2.92 7.12 1.51
N GLY A 521 -3.39 8.21 2.16
CA GLY A 521 -3.96 9.38 1.47
C GLY A 521 -5.43 9.26 1.06
N TRP A 522 -6.12 8.16 1.30
CA TRP A 522 -7.51 7.92 0.83
C TRP A 522 -8.60 8.35 1.83
N ARG A 523 -8.30 9.27 2.74
CA ARG A 523 -9.31 9.78 3.67
C ARG A 523 -10.26 10.78 3.03
N PHE A 524 -9.84 11.43 1.93
CA PHE A 524 -10.61 12.40 1.16
C PHE A 524 -11.15 13.60 1.94
N GLU A 525 -10.68 13.84 3.16
CA GLU A 525 -11.17 14.93 4.01
C GLU A 525 -10.80 16.32 3.50
N ASP A 526 -9.73 16.44 2.71
CA ASP A 526 -9.22 17.69 2.11
C ASP A 526 -9.60 17.84 0.62
N VAL A 527 -10.30 16.85 0.05
CA VAL A 527 -10.68 16.82 -1.36
C VAL A 527 -12.02 17.53 -1.58
N TRP A 528 -12.13 18.32 -2.65
CA TRP A 528 -13.31 19.06 -3.02
C TRP A 528 -13.51 19.16 -4.53
N LEU A 529 -14.72 19.51 -4.97
CA LEU A 529 -15.10 19.65 -6.38
C LEU A 529 -15.31 21.12 -6.73
N ASP A 530 -14.56 21.60 -7.70
CA ASP A 530 -14.71 22.93 -8.31
C ASP A 530 -15.74 22.88 -9.42
N ARG A 531 -17.03 22.87 -9.02
CA ARG A 531 -18.20 22.81 -9.91
C ARG A 531 -18.96 24.12 -9.95
#